data_248177a0569440255a792a2a06f914b0
#
_entry.id   248177a0569440255a792a2a06f914b0
#
_cell.length_a   1.000
_cell.length_b   1.000
_cell.length_c   1.000
_cell.angle_alpha   90.00
_cell.angle_beta   90.00
_cell.angle_gamma   90.00
#
_symmetry.space_group_name_H-M   'P 1'
#
loop_
_entity.id
_entity.type
_entity.pdbx_description
1 polymer ?
#
loop_
_entity_poly.entity_id
_entity_poly.type
_entity_poly.pdbx_seq_one_letter_code
_entity_poly.pdbx_strand_id
1 'polypeptide(L)'
;MISDTDIAFIAGLFDGEGCITYKQYMRKRKHNKKAYPTWSIRMEMAMTDESVLRWVHEVLGVGTVGEKRYKTAYTVGWKKQWRWRCQFRDAYLVARLFGHTHM
;
A
#
# COMPACT_ATOMS: atom_id res chain seq x y z
N MET A 1 11.73 -3.35 17.16
CA MET A 1 12.62 -3.80 16.06
C MET A 1 11.87 -4.79 15.17
N ILE A 2 11.87 -4.56 13.86
CA ILE A 2 11.17 -5.44 12.91
C ILE A 2 12.00 -6.71 12.72
N SER A 3 11.40 -7.89 12.89
CA SER A 3 12.11 -9.15 12.66
C SER A 3 12.15 -9.51 11.18
N ASP A 4 13.21 -10.17 10.74
CA ASP A 4 13.33 -10.63 9.35
C ASP A 4 12.23 -11.63 9.01
N THR A 5 11.81 -12.44 9.97
CA THR A 5 10.73 -13.40 9.79
C THR A 5 9.41 -12.69 9.50
N ASP A 6 9.10 -11.64 10.25
CA ASP A 6 7.87 -10.85 10.01
C ASP A 6 7.91 -10.17 8.65
N ILE A 7 9.05 -9.59 8.29
CA ILE A 7 9.21 -8.95 6.98
C ILE A 7 9.01 -9.98 5.86
N ALA A 8 9.61 -11.15 5.97
CA ALA A 8 9.47 -12.21 4.96
C ALA A 8 8.01 -12.68 4.84
N PHE A 9 7.31 -12.81 5.97
CA PHE A 9 5.89 -13.16 5.95
C PHE A 9 5.06 -12.11 5.24
N ILE A 10 5.26 -10.84 5.59
CA ILE A 10 4.51 -9.73 4.97
C ILE A 10 4.85 -9.61 3.49
N ALA A 11 6.10 -9.79 3.09
CA ALA A 11 6.50 -9.76 1.69
C ALA A 11 5.82 -10.88 0.89
N GLY A 12 5.73 -12.08 1.45
CA GLY A 12 5.00 -13.19 0.83
C GLY A 12 3.51 -12.91 0.71
N LEU A 13 2.93 -12.32 1.76
CA LEU A 13 1.53 -11.89 1.74
C LEU A 13 1.30 -10.85 0.65
N PHE A 14 2.21 -9.89 0.51
CA PHE A 14 2.14 -8.86 -0.52
C PHE A 14 2.22 -9.46 -1.92
N ASP A 15 3.06 -10.47 -2.14
CA ASP A 15 3.14 -11.13 -3.44
C ASP A 15 1.81 -11.76 -3.87
N GLY A 16 1.03 -12.27 -2.91
CA GLY A 16 -0.25 -12.88 -3.20
C GLY A 16 -1.41 -11.89 -3.29
N GLU A 17 -1.43 -10.90 -2.40
CA GLU A 17 -2.59 -10.04 -2.19
C GLU A 17 -2.32 -8.55 -2.49
N GLY A 18 -1.08 -8.20 -2.80
CA GLY A 18 -0.70 -6.82 -2.96
C GLY A 18 -0.54 -6.38 -4.39
N CYS A 19 -0.47 -5.08 -4.58
CA CYS A 19 -0.11 -4.49 -5.86
C CYS A 19 0.71 -3.22 -5.67
N ILE A 20 1.55 -2.93 -6.66
CA ILE A 20 2.32 -1.70 -6.73
C ILE A 20 1.83 -0.93 -7.96
N THR A 21 1.48 0.34 -7.75
CA THR A 21 1.04 1.20 -8.83
C THR A 21 2.01 2.36 -8.99
N TYR A 22 2.49 2.55 -10.21
CA TYR A 22 3.28 3.72 -10.60
C TYR A 22 2.42 4.61 -11.46
N LYS A 23 2.39 5.90 -11.12
CA LYS A 23 1.60 6.85 -11.87
C LYS A 23 2.36 8.15 -12.04
N GLN A 24 2.43 8.65 -13.26
CA GLN A 24 2.91 9.98 -13.55
C GLN A 24 1.75 10.95 -13.62
N TYR A 25 1.88 12.09 -12.97
CA TYR A 25 0.85 13.12 -13.03
C TYR A 25 1.50 14.50 -13.09
N MET A 26 0.76 15.48 -13.56
CA MET A 26 1.22 16.86 -13.65
C MET A 26 0.85 17.58 -12.36
N ARG A 27 1.86 18.19 -11.73
CA ARG A 27 1.68 18.91 -10.48
C ARG A 27 2.00 20.40 -10.69
N LYS A 28 1.14 21.27 -10.19
CA LYS A 28 1.34 22.72 -10.20
C LYS A 28 1.80 23.20 -8.84
N ARG A 29 2.83 24.04 -8.82
CA ARG A 29 3.24 24.71 -7.58
C ARG A 29 2.34 25.90 -7.31
N LYS A 30 2.09 26.19 -6.02
CA LYS A 30 1.22 27.30 -5.58
C LYS A 30 1.64 28.66 -6.15
N HIS A 31 2.95 28.90 -6.35
CA HIS A 31 3.48 30.18 -6.78
C HIS A 31 4.04 30.16 -8.20
N ASN A 32 3.96 29.05 -8.87
CA ASN A 32 4.44 28.90 -10.24
C ASN A 32 3.37 28.22 -11.06
N LYS A 33 2.86 28.89 -12.06
CA LYS A 33 1.78 28.38 -12.91
C LYS A 33 2.21 27.25 -13.85
N LYS A 34 3.50 26.95 -13.91
CA LYS A 34 3.99 25.84 -14.75
C LYS A 34 3.76 24.51 -14.08
N ALA A 35 3.10 23.60 -14.78
CA ALA A 35 2.97 22.22 -14.35
C ALA A 35 4.26 21.45 -14.62
N TYR A 36 4.62 20.53 -13.75
CA TYR A 36 5.79 19.66 -13.92
C TYR A 36 5.40 18.22 -13.68
N PRO A 37 6.05 17.25 -14.37
CA PRO A 37 5.73 15.84 -14.18
C PRO A 37 6.19 15.37 -12.80
N THR A 38 5.32 14.62 -12.14
CA THR A 38 5.61 14.03 -10.83
C THR A 38 5.26 12.56 -10.87
N TRP A 39 6.15 11.73 -10.34
CA TRP A 39 5.90 10.30 -10.22
C TRP A 39 5.32 9.98 -8.85
N SER A 40 4.34 9.09 -8.86
CA SER A 40 3.75 8.55 -7.64
C SER A 40 3.92 7.05 -7.63
N ILE A 41 4.32 6.50 -6.49
CA ILE A 41 4.35 5.06 -6.25
C ILE A 41 3.39 4.78 -5.09
N ARG A 42 2.58 3.74 -5.24
CA ARG A 42 1.64 3.31 -4.22
C ARG A 42 1.71 1.80 -4.08
N MET A 43 1.79 1.32 -2.85
CA MET A 43 1.67 -0.09 -2.51
C MET A 43 0.36 -0.30 -1.76
N GLU A 44 -0.33 -1.39 -2.05
CA GLU A 44 -1.63 -1.67 -1.46
C GLU A 44 -1.83 -3.16 -1.29
N MET A 45 -2.43 -3.55 -0.17
CA MET A 45 -2.94 -4.90 0.05
C MET A 45 -4.38 -4.81 0.48
N ALA A 46 -5.24 -5.67 -0.08
CA ALA A 46 -6.66 -5.73 0.30
C ALA A 46 -7.02 -7.16 0.65
N MET A 47 -7.76 -7.33 1.73
CA MET A 47 -8.23 -8.64 2.18
C MET A 47 -9.43 -8.50 3.11
N THR A 48 -10.11 -9.60 3.36
CA THR A 48 -11.28 -9.62 4.26
C THR A 48 -10.88 -9.63 5.74
N ASP A 49 -9.64 -9.98 6.06
CA ASP A 49 -9.17 -10.07 7.44
C ASP A 49 -8.50 -8.75 7.87
N GLU A 50 -9.27 -7.94 8.58
CA GLU A 50 -8.77 -6.66 9.10
C GLU A 50 -7.60 -6.83 10.05
N SER A 51 -7.63 -7.85 10.90
CA SER A 51 -6.62 -8.04 11.94
C SER A 51 -5.22 -8.26 11.33
N VAL A 52 -5.14 -8.97 10.21
CA VAL A 52 -3.88 -9.18 9.51
C VAL A 52 -3.31 -7.86 8.98
N LEU A 53 -4.15 -7.04 8.38
CA LEU A 53 -3.72 -5.74 7.86
C LEU A 53 -3.31 -4.77 8.98
N ARG A 54 -3.98 -4.82 10.11
CA ARG A 54 -3.62 -4.02 11.27
C ARG A 54 -2.26 -4.44 11.82
N TRP A 55 -2.00 -5.75 11.85
CA TRP A 55 -0.70 -6.27 12.24
C TRP A 55 0.40 -5.83 11.27
N VAL A 56 0.14 -5.88 9.95
CA VAL A 56 1.08 -5.39 8.93
C VAL A 56 1.43 -3.92 9.19
N HIS A 57 0.43 -3.10 9.44
CA HIS A 57 0.63 -1.68 9.73
C HIS A 57 1.49 -1.48 10.99
N GLU A 58 1.22 -2.26 12.03
CA GLU A 58 1.99 -2.18 13.27
C GLU A 58 3.45 -2.57 13.06
N VAL A 59 3.70 -3.65 12.31
CA VAL A 59 5.06 -4.14 12.06
C VAL A 59 5.84 -3.18 11.19
N LEU A 60 5.26 -2.71 10.09
CA LEU A 60 5.95 -1.83 9.16
C LEU A 60 6.05 -0.39 9.66
N GLY A 61 5.11 0.05 10.49
CA GLY A 61 5.11 1.39 11.03
C GLY A 61 4.73 2.49 10.05
N VAL A 62 4.34 2.14 8.83
CA VAL A 62 3.96 3.11 7.80
C VAL A 62 2.67 2.68 7.11
N GLY A 63 2.03 3.62 6.42
CA GLY A 63 0.80 3.34 5.70
C GLY A 63 -0.43 3.59 6.55
N THR A 64 -1.58 3.27 5.99
CA THR A 64 -2.88 3.39 6.65
C THR A 64 -3.72 2.15 6.39
N VAL A 65 -4.56 1.79 7.35
CA VAL A 65 -5.53 0.71 7.21
C VAL A 65 -6.93 1.31 7.26
N GLY A 66 -7.76 0.91 6.31
CA GLY A 66 -9.14 1.36 6.27
C GLY A 66 -10.02 0.40 5.50
N GLU A 67 -11.31 0.62 5.59
CA GLU A 67 -12.28 -0.18 4.85
C GLU A 67 -12.22 0.19 3.36
N LYS A 68 -12.19 -0.84 2.52
CA LYS A 68 -12.28 -0.64 1.07
C LYS A 68 -13.73 -0.48 0.68
N ARG A 69 -14.09 0.70 0.18
CA ARG A 69 -15.46 0.99 -0.25
C ARG A 69 -15.64 0.64 -1.71
N TYR A 70 -16.76 -0.03 -2.00
CA TYR A 70 -17.18 -0.31 -3.37
C TYR A 70 -18.20 0.73 -3.80
N LYS A 71 -18.04 1.24 -5.03
CA LYS A 71 -18.89 2.32 -5.55
C LYS A 71 -20.10 1.81 -6.35
N THR A 72 -20.26 0.50 -6.50
CA THR A 72 -21.30 -0.08 -7.36
C THR A 72 -22.30 -0.90 -6.58
N ALA A 73 -23.56 -0.89 -7.03
CA ALA A 73 -24.64 -1.67 -6.43
C ALA A 73 -24.41 -3.18 -6.51
N TYR A 74 -23.57 -3.64 -7.42
CA TYR A 74 -23.25 -5.06 -7.61
C TYR A 74 -22.44 -5.65 -6.47
N THR A 75 -21.87 -4.82 -5.62
CA THR A 75 -21.06 -5.29 -4.50
C THR A 75 -21.84 -5.38 -3.20
N VAL A 76 -23.13 -5.07 -3.23
CA VAL A 76 -24.00 -5.24 -2.07
C VAL A 76 -24.10 -6.73 -1.76
N GLY A 77 -23.75 -7.11 -0.53
CA GLY A 77 -23.70 -8.51 -0.11
C GLY A 77 -22.33 -9.16 -0.20
N TRP A 78 -21.34 -8.50 -0.81
CA TRP A 78 -19.96 -8.99 -0.76
C TRP A 78 -19.40 -8.82 0.65
N LYS A 79 -18.47 -9.72 1.02
CA LYS A 79 -17.75 -9.56 2.29
C LYS A 79 -17.02 -8.25 2.32
N LYS A 80 -17.09 -7.57 3.46
CA LYS A 80 -16.38 -6.33 3.70
C LYS A 80 -14.88 -6.57 3.53
N GLN A 81 -14.23 -5.72 2.75
CA GLN A 81 -12.79 -5.78 2.56
C GLN A 81 -12.11 -4.61 3.23
N TRP A 82 -10.89 -4.86 3.68
CA TRP A 82 -10.01 -3.88 4.28
C TRP A 82 -8.80 -3.68 3.41
N ARG A 83 -8.15 -2.54 3.55
CA ARG A 83 -7.01 -2.16 2.72
C ARG A 83 -5.94 -1.52 3.57
N TRP A 84 -4.69 -2.03 3.45
CA TRP A 84 -3.49 -1.32 3.88
C TRP A 84 -2.87 -0.67 2.64
N ARG A 85 -2.43 0.58 2.79
CA ARG A 85 -1.89 1.33 1.67
C ARG A 85 -0.83 2.30 2.16
N CYS A 86 0.28 2.42 1.39
CA CYS A 86 1.26 3.47 1.59
C CYS A 86 1.67 4.06 0.23
N GLN A 87 2.21 5.27 0.26
CA GLN A 87 2.50 6.05 -0.95
C GLN A 87 3.86 6.72 -0.84
N PHE A 88 4.40 7.13 -2.00
CA PHE A 88 5.60 7.94 -2.12
C PHE A 88 6.81 7.31 -1.41
N ARG A 89 7.46 8.09 -0.55
CA ARG A 89 8.66 7.65 0.17
C ARG A 89 8.44 6.37 0.98
N ASP A 90 7.30 6.26 1.64
CA ASP A 90 6.99 5.08 2.45
C ASP A 90 6.87 3.83 1.59
N ALA A 91 6.23 3.95 0.42
CA ALA A 91 6.12 2.83 -0.52
C ALA A 91 7.50 2.40 -1.03
N TYR A 92 8.37 3.36 -1.32
CA TYR A 92 9.73 3.06 -1.76
C TYR A 92 10.52 2.34 -0.66
N LEU A 93 10.42 2.81 0.59
CA LEU A 93 11.11 2.18 1.72
C LEU A 93 10.62 0.75 1.96
N VAL A 94 9.31 0.53 1.89
CA VAL A 94 8.74 -0.81 2.06
C VAL A 94 9.17 -1.74 0.92
N ALA A 95 9.16 -1.24 -0.32
CA ALA A 95 9.61 -2.03 -1.47
C ALA A 95 11.07 -2.47 -1.32
N ARG A 96 11.93 -1.58 -0.83
CA ARG A 96 13.33 -1.94 -0.55
C ARG A 96 13.43 -2.98 0.55
N LEU A 97 12.63 -2.85 1.58
CA LEU A 97 12.60 -3.80 2.69
C LEU A 97 12.22 -5.19 2.19
N PHE A 98 11.20 -5.29 1.35
CA PHE A 98 10.76 -6.55 0.75
C PHE A 98 11.82 -7.13 -0.18
N GLY A 99 12.52 -6.29 -0.93
CA GLY A 99 13.57 -6.72 -1.83
C GLY A 99 14.70 -7.49 -1.14
N HIS A 100 15.01 -7.14 0.11
CA HIS A 100 16.04 -7.84 0.89
C HIS A 100 15.63 -9.26 1.29
N THR A 101 14.35 -9.57 1.29
CA THR A 101 13.84 -10.88 1.69
C THR A 101 13.50 -11.77 0.52
N HIS A 102 13.47 -11.22 -0.70
CA HIS A 102 13.08 -11.93 -1.92
C HIS A 102 14.22 -12.29 -2.84
N MET A 103 15.42 -12.06 -2.40
CA MET A 103 16.57 -12.44 -3.22
C MET A 103 16.96 -13.88 -3.03
#